data_3b0435506429d7550fdd8ec4e3445f3a
#
_entry.id   3b0435506429d7550fdd8ec4e3445f3a
#
_cell.length_a   1.000
_cell.length_b   1.000
_cell.length_c   1.000
_cell.angle_alpha   90.00
_cell.angle_beta   90.00
_cell.angle_gamma   90.00
#
_symmetry.space_group_name_H-M   'P 1'
#
loop_
_entity.id
_entity.type
_entity.pdbx_description
1 polymer ?
#
loop_
_entity_poly.entity_id
_entity_poly.type
_entity_poly.pdbx_seq_one_letter_code
_entity_poly.pdbx_strand_id
1 'polypeptide(L)'
;MKIDNILFEKSIKILKDLISFKTISGENNSSLINYCEDILTKCGASSFKVFDDEKKRVNLFATLKAKKPNGKEPIILSGHTDVVPVSKGWSTDPFIAEIKDEKLYGRGSCDMKGFLACSLAFAEIFSKSNLSRDIHFSLTFDEETACIGAPLLIKELKKRKITNGICIVGEPTEMKIIDSHKACYEYTTFFEGLAGHSSKPDEGVNAAEYASKYVNKLMSLRSDLINRKPKDSIFTPAYSTLSIGGIFGGIAHNVIADKCHVNWETRPVNKEDGIFLNGEIDKYAENLLSEMKKKYPDASIKKKIIGEIIGFNRVNDSKACEFVSSITGDNSREVVSFGTEAGLFQEIGISTVVCGPGSIEQAHKIDEFIELSEIKKCLTFLEGVKEKSVVN
;
A
#
# COMPACT_ATOMS: atom_id res chain seq x y z
N MET A 1 -1.04 22.37 -22.39
CA MET A 1 -0.77 23.61 -21.61
C MET A 1 0.69 23.64 -21.22
N LYS A 2 1.41 24.78 -21.32
CA LYS A 2 2.79 24.86 -20.79
C LYS A 2 2.70 25.01 -19.28
N ILE A 3 3.27 24.03 -18.55
CA ILE A 3 3.42 24.12 -17.09
C ILE A 3 4.34 25.31 -16.80
N ASP A 4 3.98 26.09 -15.80
CA ASP A 4 4.81 27.18 -15.29
C ASP A 4 6.12 26.59 -14.76
N ASN A 5 7.26 27.09 -15.27
CA ASN A 5 8.58 26.65 -14.82
C ASN A 5 8.77 26.84 -13.29
N ILE A 6 8.16 27.89 -12.71
CA ILE A 6 8.23 28.13 -11.25
C ILE A 6 7.57 27.00 -10.48
N LEU A 7 6.41 26.52 -10.92
CA LEU A 7 5.72 25.39 -10.29
C LEU A 7 6.52 24.09 -10.43
N PHE A 8 7.07 23.84 -11.62
CA PHE A 8 7.90 22.67 -11.86
C PHE A 8 9.14 22.66 -10.94
N GLU A 9 9.91 23.75 -10.92
CA GLU A 9 11.09 23.87 -10.04
C GLU A 9 10.72 23.75 -8.57
N LYS A 10 9.56 24.28 -8.15
CA LYS A 10 9.04 24.11 -6.79
C LYS A 10 8.76 22.65 -6.48
N SER A 11 8.14 21.90 -7.40
CA SER A 11 7.87 20.48 -7.21
C SER A 11 9.15 19.65 -7.12
N ILE A 12 10.15 19.96 -7.95
CA ILE A 12 11.46 19.32 -7.90
C ILE A 12 12.16 19.59 -6.56
N LYS A 13 12.12 20.84 -6.08
CA LYS A 13 12.70 21.19 -4.78
C LYS A 13 12.02 20.40 -3.65
N ILE A 14 10.69 20.37 -3.62
CA ILE A 14 9.94 19.62 -2.61
C ILE A 14 10.27 18.12 -2.69
N LEU A 15 10.37 17.54 -3.91
CA LEU A 15 10.73 16.15 -4.07
C LEU A 15 12.13 15.84 -3.50
N LYS A 16 13.11 16.68 -3.77
CA LYS A 16 14.46 16.56 -3.18
C LYS A 16 14.42 16.63 -1.65
N ASP A 17 13.64 17.56 -1.10
CA ASP A 17 13.46 17.70 0.33
C ASP A 17 12.79 16.43 0.92
N LEU A 18 11.73 15.90 0.28
CA LEU A 18 11.05 14.68 0.72
C LEU A 18 11.95 13.44 0.67
N ILE A 19 12.79 13.30 -0.37
CA ILE A 19 13.75 12.19 -0.50
C ILE A 19 14.78 12.25 0.63
N SER A 20 15.20 13.44 1.06
CA SER A 20 16.19 13.59 2.13
C SER A 20 15.72 13.06 3.49
N PHE A 21 14.41 12.93 3.71
CA PHE A 21 13.86 12.27 4.89
C PHE A 21 13.94 10.74 4.70
N LYS A 22 14.74 10.08 5.54
CA LYS A 22 14.95 8.62 5.54
C LYS A 22 13.77 7.92 6.22
N THR A 23 12.59 7.99 5.62
CA THR A 23 11.37 7.39 6.16
C THR A 23 11.22 5.94 5.70
N ILE A 24 12.18 5.08 6.03
CA ILE A 24 12.09 3.64 5.78
C ILE A 24 10.90 3.08 6.58
N SER A 25 10.11 2.18 5.96
CA SER A 25 8.93 1.58 6.61
C SER A 25 9.28 0.99 7.98
N GLY A 26 8.45 1.27 8.96
CA GLY A 26 8.70 0.93 10.37
C GLY A 26 9.47 2.00 11.15
N GLU A 27 10.10 2.97 10.50
CA GLU A 27 10.83 4.05 11.16
C GLU A 27 9.94 5.29 11.39
N ASN A 28 10.48 6.25 12.15
CA ASN A 28 9.77 7.50 12.47
C ASN A 28 9.66 8.40 11.24
N ASN A 29 8.44 8.82 10.87
CA ASN A 29 8.18 9.73 9.76
C ASN A 29 7.78 11.16 10.18
N SER A 30 7.80 11.47 11.49
CA SER A 30 7.27 12.73 12.02
C SER A 30 7.92 13.99 11.43
N SER A 31 9.22 13.94 11.12
CA SER A 31 9.93 15.07 10.51
C SER A 31 9.42 15.38 9.10
N LEU A 32 9.20 14.36 8.28
CA LEU A 32 8.60 14.49 6.96
C LEU A 32 7.17 15.02 7.06
N ILE A 33 6.36 14.45 7.95
CA ILE A 33 4.96 14.87 8.14
C ILE A 33 4.88 16.33 8.62
N ASN A 34 5.75 16.76 9.52
CA ASN A 34 5.80 18.16 9.96
C ASN A 34 6.17 19.09 8.80
N TYR A 35 7.12 18.71 7.95
CA TYR A 35 7.47 19.45 6.74
C TYR A 35 6.27 19.59 5.78
N CYS A 36 5.54 18.52 5.56
CA CYS A 36 4.34 18.54 4.70
C CYS A 36 3.22 19.39 5.31
N GLU A 37 2.99 19.26 6.63
CA GLU A 37 1.98 20.04 7.35
C GLU A 37 2.30 21.54 7.31
N ASP A 38 3.57 21.93 7.47
CA ASP A 38 4.00 23.32 7.38
C ASP A 38 3.69 23.94 6.01
N ILE A 39 3.93 23.20 4.93
CA ILE A 39 3.58 23.64 3.57
C ILE A 39 2.06 23.85 3.45
N LEU A 40 1.27 22.86 3.87
CA LEU A 40 -0.18 22.88 3.75
C LEU A 40 -0.81 23.96 4.65
N THR A 41 -0.32 24.12 5.87
CA THR A 41 -0.77 25.17 6.80
C THR A 41 -0.49 26.57 6.28
N LYS A 42 0.68 26.81 5.66
CA LYS A 42 1.00 28.08 4.96
C LYS A 42 0.05 28.36 3.80
N CYS A 43 -0.53 27.31 3.21
CA CYS A 43 -1.58 27.43 2.20
C CYS A 43 -3.00 27.62 2.79
N GLY A 44 -3.15 27.66 4.12
CA GLY A 44 -4.43 27.82 4.80
C GLY A 44 -5.21 26.51 5.01
N ALA A 45 -4.56 25.35 4.88
CA ALA A 45 -5.19 24.08 5.20
C ALA A 45 -5.36 23.90 6.71
N SER A 46 -6.49 23.32 7.12
CA SER A 46 -6.66 22.74 8.44
C SER A 46 -6.26 21.26 8.41
N SER A 47 -5.65 20.76 9.47
CA SER A 47 -5.15 19.38 9.50
C SER A 47 -5.48 18.66 10.81
N PHE A 48 -5.36 17.33 10.78
CA PHE A 48 -5.26 16.48 11.97
C PHE A 48 -4.27 15.33 11.70
N LYS A 49 -3.70 14.81 12.78
CA LYS A 49 -2.75 13.71 12.77
C LYS A 49 -3.35 12.46 13.42
N VAL A 50 -2.99 11.31 12.90
CA VAL A 50 -3.35 10.00 13.47
C VAL A 50 -2.08 9.21 13.69
N PHE A 51 -1.75 8.95 14.95
CA PHE A 51 -0.54 8.27 15.36
C PHE A 51 -0.76 6.76 15.49
N ASP A 52 0.31 6.01 15.34
CA ASP A 52 0.38 4.64 15.82
C ASP A 52 0.35 4.58 17.36
N ASP A 53 0.21 3.37 17.91
CA ASP A 53 0.13 3.19 19.38
C ASP A 53 1.40 3.63 20.11
N GLU A 54 2.57 3.54 19.46
CA GLU A 54 3.86 3.95 20.02
C GLU A 54 4.14 5.45 19.83
N LYS A 55 3.27 6.17 19.10
CA LYS A 55 3.43 7.59 18.72
C LYS A 55 4.74 7.90 17.97
N LYS A 56 5.26 6.91 17.25
CA LYS A 56 6.46 7.06 16.43
C LYS A 56 6.15 7.40 14.98
N ARG A 57 5.04 6.87 14.46
CA ARG A 57 4.61 7.04 13.08
C ARG A 57 3.29 7.76 13.04
N VAL A 58 3.08 8.54 12.00
CA VAL A 58 1.93 9.45 11.96
C VAL A 58 1.39 9.62 10.54
N ASN A 59 0.08 9.50 10.42
CA ASN A 59 -0.66 9.94 9.23
C ASN A 59 -1.04 11.41 9.38
N LEU A 60 -1.10 12.11 8.26
CA LEU A 60 -1.61 13.48 8.17
C LEU A 60 -2.81 13.52 7.22
N PHE A 61 -3.89 14.14 7.68
CA PHE A 61 -5.00 14.50 6.81
C PHE A 61 -5.21 16.01 6.88
N ALA A 62 -5.05 16.69 5.74
CA ALA A 62 -5.17 18.14 5.66
C ALA A 62 -6.23 18.54 4.65
N THR A 63 -6.90 19.66 4.88
CA THR A 63 -8.05 20.13 4.09
C THR A 63 -7.91 21.59 3.71
N LEU A 64 -7.88 21.87 2.43
CA LEU A 64 -8.17 23.18 1.86
C LEU A 64 -9.67 23.29 1.60
N LYS A 65 -10.33 24.14 2.39
CA LYS A 65 -11.79 24.34 2.32
C LYS A 65 -12.22 25.07 1.06
N ALA A 66 -13.34 24.63 0.50
CA ALA A 66 -14.02 25.35 -0.58
C ALA A 66 -14.40 26.77 -0.14
N LYS A 67 -14.04 27.76 -0.96
CA LYS A 67 -14.46 29.16 -0.75
C LYS A 67 -15.88 29.41 -1.21
N LYS A 68 -16.34 28.66 -2.22
CA LYS A 68 -17.68 28.75 -2.83
C LYS A 68 -18.24 27.35 -3.02
N PRO A 69 -18.63 26.63 -1.95
CA PRO A 69 -19.12 25.26 -2.05
C PRO A 69 -20.37 25.18 -2.93
N ASN A 70 -20.43 24.18 -3.82
CA ASN A 70 -21.54 23.99 -4.77
C ASN A 70 -22.15 22.57 -4.68
N GLY A 71 -21.90 21.84 -3.59
CA GLY A 71 -22.42 20.49 -3.37
C GLY A 71 -21.63 19.38 -4.08
N LYS A 72 -20.58 19.71 -4.84
CA LYS A 72 -19.70 18.67 -5.43
C LYS A 72 -18.92 17.95 -4.34
N GLU A 73 -18.66 16.68 -4.58
CA GLU A 73 -17.87 15.82 -3.69
C GLU A 73 -16.42 16.33 -3.56
N PRO A 74 -15.80 16.24 -2.38
CA PRO A 74 -14.41 16.63 -2.20
C PRO A 74 -13.45 15.73 -3.02
N ILE A 75 -12.25 16.24 -3.29
CA ILE A 75 -11.15 15.48 -3.87
C ILE A 75 -10.16 15.14 -2.76
N ILE A 76 -9.69 13.90 -2.74
CA ILE A 76 -8.65 13.41 -1.83
C ILE A 76 -7.45 13.03 -2.70
N LEU A 77 -6.30 13.66 -2.44
CA LEU A 77 -5.00 13.31 -3.00
C LEU A 77 -4.29 12.47 -1.94
N SER A 78 -4.14 11.18 -2.19
CA SER A 78 -3.62 10.22 -1.21
C SER A 78 -2.30 9.61 -1.64
N GLY A 79 -1.40 9.43 -0.69
CA GLY A 79 -0.15 8.72 -0.90
C GLY A 79 0.62 8.47 0.38
N HIS A 80 1.50 7.46 0.32
CA HIS A 80 2.34 7.09 1.46
C HIS A 80 3.63 7.90 1.53
N THR A 81 4.19 7.98 2.72
CA THR A 81 5.39 8.76 3.04
C THR A 81 6.63 7.91 3.30
N ASP A 82 6.41 6.62 3.53
CA ASP A 82 7.48 5.66 3.74
C ASP A 82 8.07 5.16 2.42
N VAL A 83 9.17 4.46 2.53
CA VAL A 83 9.90 3.86 1.42
C VAL A 83 10.48 2.52 1.85
N VAL A 84 10.63 1.58 0.92
CA VAL A 84 11.29 0.30 1.20
C VAL A 84 12.76 0.48 1.62
N PRO A 85 13.33 -0.47 2.39
CA PRO A 85 14.74 -0.47 2.75
C PRO A 85 15.68 -0.36 1.55
N VAL A 86 16.84 0.21 1.78
CA VAL A 86 17.87 0.41 0.76
C VAL A 86 18.81 -0.80 0.72
N SER A 87 18.93 -1.43 -0.44
CA SER A 87 19.91 -2.48 -0.69
C SER A 87 21.30 -1.90 -1.02
N LYS A 88 22.35 -2.72 -0.94
CA LYS A 88 23.69 -2.34 -1.40
C LYS A 88 23.73 -2.20 -2.91
N GLY A 89 24.62 -1.35 -3.42
CA GLY A 89 24.90 -1.24 -4.86
C GLY A 89 24.35 0.01 -5.54
N TRP A 90 23.79 0.96 -4.78
CA TRP A 90 23.41 2.26 -5.32
C TRP A 90 24.61 3.03 -5.85
N SER A 91 24.45 3.69 -6.99
CA SER A 91 25.50 4.50 -7.62
C SER A 91 25.77 5.80 -6.85
N THR A 92 24.77 6.33 -6.13
CA THR A 92 24.81 7.55 -5.31
C THR A 92 24.14 7.32 -3.97
N ASP A 93 24.14 8.29 -3.06
CA ASP A 93 23.36 8.18 -1.82
C ASP A 93 21.85 8.20 -2.17
N PRO A 94 21.09 7.16 -1.83
CA PRO A 94 19.67 7.05 -2.18
C PRO A 94 18.78 8.14 -1.56
N PHE A 95 19.28 8.86 -0.56
CA PHE A 95 18.56 9.95 0.12
C PHE A 95 19.10 11.35 -0.24
N ILE A 96 19.99 11.43 -1.23
CA ILE A 96 20.45 12.69 -1.85
C ILE A 96 20.00 12.69 -3.30
N ALA A 97 18.91 13.42 -3.58
CA ALA A 97 18.31 13.39 -4.92
C ALA A 97 19.21 14.08 -5.97
N GLU A 98 19.51 13.38 -7.04
CA GLU A 98 20.30 13.87 -8.17
C GLU A 98 19.47 13.89 -9.45
N ILE A 99 19.69 14.92 -10.28
CA ILE A 99 19.11 14.98 -11.63
C ILE A 99 20.17 14.67 -12.65
N LYS A 100 19.90 13.68 -13.49
CA LYS A 100 20.76 13.27 -14.59
C LYS A 100 19.91 12.73 -15.72
N ASP A 101 20.21 13.11 -16.96
CA ASP A 101 19.56 12.60 -18.18
C ASP A 101 18.01 12.65 -18.10
N GLU A 102 17.46 13.83 -17.75
CA GLU A 102 16.00 14.08 -17.58
C GLU A 102 15.33 13.15 -16.55
N LYS A 103 16.07 12.59 -15.60
CA LYS A 103 15.60 11.72 -14.51
C LYS A 103 16.05 12.28 -13.17
N LEU A 104 15.17 12.16 -12.16
CA LEU A 104 15.50 12.46 -10.77
C LEU A 104 15.66 11.14 -10.02
N TYR A 105 16.89 10.86 -9.60
CA TYR A 105 17.28 9.66 -8.86
C TYR A 105 17.13 9.87 -7.36
N GLY A 106 16.69 8.83 -6.66
CA GLY A 106 16.58 8.78 -5.21
C GLY A 106 15.51 7.79 -4.75
N ARG A 107 15.66 7.20 -3.57
CA ARG A 107 14.67 6.27 -3.00
C ARG A 107 13.37 7.01 -2.70
N GLY A 108 12.26 6.46 -3.22
CA GLY A 108 10.92 7.07 -3.12
C GLY A 108 10.69 8.16 -4.17
N SER A 109 11.60 8.39 -5.10
CA SER A 109 11.39 9.38 -6.18
C SER A 109 10.19 8.99 -7.04
N CYS A 110 10.05 7.71 -7.35
CA CYS A 110 8.96 7.13 -8.12
C CYS A 110 7.84 6.62 -7.19
N ASP A 111 8.18 5.93 -6.12
CA ASP A 111 7.26 5.26 -5.22
C ASP A 111 7.34 5.84 -3.79
N MET A 112 6.45 6.82 -3.36
CA MET A 112 5.64 7.63 -4.28
C MET A 112 5.76 9.13 -3.92
N LYS A 113 6.95 9.55 -3.44
CA LYS A 113 7.20 10.95 -3.05
C LYS A 113 7.07 11.94 -4.23
N GLY A 114 7.21 11.44 -5.48
CA GLY A 114 6.97 12.25 -6.68
C GLY A 114 5.56 12.82 -6.75
N PHE A 115 4.54 11.99 -6.50
CA PHE A 115 3.15 12.43 -6.42
C PHE A 115 2.92 13.39 -5.26
N LEU A 116 3.47 13.08 -4.07
CA LEU A 116 3.36 13.94 -2.91
C LEU A 116 3.97 15.32 -3.17
N ALA A 117 5.13 15.37 -3.81
CA ALA A 117 5.80 16.63 -4.14
C ALA A 117 4.97 17.49 -5.11
N CYS A 118 4.39 16.89 -6.15
CA CYS A 118 3.48 17.56 -7.05
C CYS A 118 2.25 18.12 -6.32
N SER A 119 1.62 17.31 -5.49
CA SER A 119 0.43 17.66 -4.72
C SER A 119 0.70 18.81 -3.74
N LEU A 120 1.81 18.77 -3.02
CA LEU A 120 2.25 19.81 -2.07
C LEU A 120 2.64 21.11 -2.81
N ALA A 121 3.33 21.02 -3.96
CA ALA A 121 3.67 22.20 -4.76
C ALA A 121 2.40 22.90 -5.27
N PHE A 122 1.38 22.10 -5.63
CA PHE A 122 0.12 22.59 -6.17
C PHE A 122 -0.84 23.15 -5.10
N ALA A 123 -0.63 22.85 -3.81
CA ALA A 123 -1.49 23.30 -2.71
C ALA A 123 -1.68 24.83 -2.68
N GLU A 124 -0.64 25.61 -3.00
CA GLU A 124 -0.71 27.08 -3.06
C GLU A 124 -1.65 27.55 -4.18
N ILE A 125 -1.63 26.86 -5.31
CA ILE A 125 -2.52 27.19 -6.46
C ILE A 125 -3.97 26.87 -6.06
N PHE A 126 -4.25 25.73 -5.45
CA PHE A 126 -5.57 25.42 -4.92
C PHE A 126 -6.04 26.49 -3.93
N SER A 127 -5.19 26.89 -2.98
CA SER A 127 -5.55 27.87 -1.95
C SER A 127 -5.89 29.25 -2.49
N LYS A 128 -5.24 29.67 -3.56
CA LYS A 128 -5.50 30.95 -4.25
C LYS A 128 -6.73 30.90 -5.16
N SER A 129 -7.20 29.71 -5.50
CA SER A 129 -8.34 29.49 -6.38
C SER A 129 -9.69 29.65 -5.66
N ASN A 130 -10.76 29.92 -6.43
CA ASN A 130 -12.14 29.93 -5.92
C ASN A 130 -12.70 28.48 -5.92
N LEU A 131 -12.19 27.64 -5.03
CA LEU A 131 -12.60 26.25 -4.94
C LEU A 131 -14.10 26.11 -4.66
N SER A 132 -14.75 25.23 -5.41
CA SER A 132 -16.16 24.85 -5.26
C SER A 132 -16.36 23.56 -4.46
N ARG A 133 -15.28 22.85 -4.14
CA ARG A 133 -15.22 21.63 -3.34
C ARG A 133 -13.95 21.63 -2.50
N ASP A 134 -13.98 20.91 -1.39
CA ASP A 134 -12.81 20.73 -0.54
C ASP A 134 -11.73 19.92 -1.28
N ILE A 135 -10.47 20.25 -1.05
CA ILE A 135 -9.31 19.43 -1.47
C ILE A 135 -8.64 18.90 -0.22
N HIS A 136 -8.56 17.59 -0.11
CA HIS A 136 -7.90 16.90 0.97
C HIS A 136 -6.56 16.34 0.52
N PHE A 137 -5.61 16.32 1.44
CA PHE A 137 -4.31 15.66 1.32
C PHE A 137 -4.25 14.58 2.38
N SER A 138 -4.10 13.35 1.96
CA SER A 138 -4.00 12.16 2.82
C SER A 138 -2.59 11.61 2.71
N LEU A 139 -1.81 11.71 3.77
CA LEU A 139 -0.43 11.22 3.83
C LEU A 139 -0.36 10.10 4.86
N THR A 140 -0.03 8.90 4.42
CA THR A 140 -0.01 7.69 5.23
C THR A 140 1.41 7.23 5.54
N PHE A 141 1.55 6.33 6.50
CA PHE A 141 2.82 5.67 6.85
C PHE A 141 2.69 4.16 6.66
N ASP A 142 3.84 3.49 6.44
CA ASP A 142 3.99 2.04 6.36
C ASP A 142 3.02 1.38 5.36
N GLU A 143 2.87 1.99 4.20
CA GLU A 143 2.15 1.39 3.08
C GLU A 143 2.89 0.15 2.60
N GLU A 144 4.21 0.26 2.45
CA GLU A 144 5.13 -0.75 1.94
C GLU A 144 5.26 -2.01 2.83
N THR A 145 4.71 -1.94 4.04
CA THR A 145 4.58 -3.05 4.99
C THR A 145 3.11 -3.38 5.25
N ALA A 146 2.35 -3.57 4.17
CA ALA A 146 0.94 -3.93 4.16
C ALA A 146 -0.03 -2.85 4.65
N CYS A 147 0.23 -1.59 4.28
CA CYS A 147 -0.66 -0.43 4.55
C CYS A 147 -0.99 -0.25 6.04
N ILE A 148 -0.06 -0.48 6.96
CA ILE A 148 -0.32 -0.47 8.42
C ILE A 148 -0.93 0.86 8.90
N GLY A 149 -0.51 1.97 8.33
CA GLY A 149 -0.97 3.31 8.72
C GLY A 149 -2.37 3.65 8.22
N ALA A 150 -2.69 3.27 7.01
CA ALA A 150 -3.93 3.65 6.35
C ALA A 150 -5.21 3.18 7.09
N PRO A 151 -5.32 1.96 7.65
CA PRO A 151 -6.48 1.54 8.45
C PRO A 151 -6.75 2.44 9.66
N LEU A 152 -5.71 2.98 10.31
CA LEU A 152 -5.85 3.90 11.43
C LEU A 152 -6.47 5.22 10.97
N LEU A 153 -6.01 5.74 9.83
CA LEU A 153 -6.57 6.94 9.22
C LEU A 153 -8.02 6.72 8.80
N ILE A 154 -8.34 5.62 8.12
CA ILE A 154 -9.70 5.26 7.70
C ILE A 154 -10.67 5.18 8.89
N LYS A 155 -10.23 4.61 10.01
CA LYS A 155 -11.02 4.58 11.25
C LYS A 155 -11.34 6.00 11.75
N GLU A 156 -10.39 6.92 11.71
CA GLU A 156 -10.58 8.31 12.13
C GLU A 156 -11.46 9.09 11.11
N LEU A 157 -11.30 8.83 9.80
CA LEU A 157 -12.18 9.41 8.78
C LEU A 157 -13.64 8.99 8.98
N LYS A 158 -13.90 7.70 9.23
CA LYS A 158 -15.25 7.20 9.59
C LYS A 158 -15.83 7.93 10.81
N LYS A 159 -15.05 8.07 11.88
CA LYS A 159 -15.44 8.78 13.10
C LYS A 159 -15.78 10.25 12.83
N ARG A 160 -15.04 10.91 11.94
CA ARG A 160 -15.28 12.29 11.52
C ARG A 160 -16.33 12.43 10.43
N LYS A 161 -16.95 11.32 9.98
CA LYS A 161 -17.95 11.28 8.91
C LYS A 161 -17.42 11.79 7.56
N ILE A 162 -16.13 11.63 7.29
CA ILE A 162 -15.48 11.88 6.00
C ILE A 162 -15.52 10.56 5.23
N THR A 163 -16.66 10.25 4.62
CA THR A 163 -16.94 8.96 3.98
C THR A 163 -17.48 9.13 2.55
N ASN A 164 -17.32 10.29 1.96
CA ASN A 164 -17.65 10.56 0.58
C ASN A 164 -16.52 11.35 -0.08
N GLY A 165 -16.40 11.25 -1.38
CA GLY A 165 -15.38 11.96 -2.14
C GLY A 165 -14.89 11.17 -3.33
N ILE A 166 -13.98 11.81 -4.06
CA ILE A 166 -13.17 11.20 -5.11
C ILE A 166 -11.75 11.11 -4.59
N CYS A 167 -11.24 9.91 -4.39
CA CYS A 167 -9.88 9.68 -3.94
C CYS A 167 -8.99 9.28 -5.13
N ILE A 168 -7.85 9.95 -5.24
CA ILE A 168 -6.79 9.66 -6.20
C ILE A 168 -5.59 9.22 -5.40
N VAL A 169 -5.27 7.93 -5.45
CA VAL A 169 -4.07 7.35 -4.85
C VAL A 169 -2.95 7.44 -5.88
N GLY A 170 -1.89 8.12 -5.54
CA GLY A 170 -0.88 8.58 -6.50
C GLY A 170 0.27 7.61 -6.76
N GLU A 171 0.01 6.28 -6.72
CA GLU A 171 1.00 5.26 -7.07
C GLU A 171 1.50 5.39 -8.51
N PRO A 172 2.72 4.88 -8.81
CA PRO A 172 3.36 5.05 -10.11
C PRO A 172 2.69 4.22 -11.21
N THR A 173 1.74 4.82 -11.91
CA THR A 173 0.94 4.21 -12.99
C THR A 173 1.19 4.83 -14.36
N GLU A 174 2.21 5.67 -14.52
CA GLU A 174 2.44 6.48 -15.73
C GLU A 174 1.23 7.39 -16.05
N MET A 175 0.49 7.82 -15.01
CA MET A 175 -0.77 8.56 -15.08
C MET A 175 -1.94 7.81 -15.73
N LYS A 176 -1.84 6.46 -15.85
CA LYS A 176 -2.94 5.60 -16.31
C LYS A 176 -3.96 5.38 -15.21
N ILE A 177 -5.19 5.07 -15.62
CA ILE A 177 -6.30 4.81 -14.70
C ILE A 177 -6.28 3.34 -14.28
N ILE A 178 -5.96 3.08 -13.01
CA ILE A 178 -6.04 1.77 -12.40
C ILE A 178 -7.27 1.74 -11.50
N ASP A 179 -8.17 0.80 -11.74
CA ASP A 179 -9.44 0.68 -11.02
C ASP A 179 -9.61 -0.64 -10.27
N SER A 180 -8.56 -1.46 -10.23
CA SER A 180 -8.58 -2.73 -9.49
C SER A 180 -7.19 -3.25 -9.16
N HIS A 181 -7.08 -3.87 -7.98
CA HIS A 181 -5.99 -4.79 -7.63
C HIS A 181 -6.48 -5.90 -6.70
N LYS A 182 -5.79 -7.04 -6.70
CA LYS A 182 -6.07 -8.13 -5.76
C LYS A 182 -5.77 -7.69 -4.32
N ALA A 183 -6.42 -8.34 -3.35
CA ALA A 183 -5.94 -8.29 -1.97
C ALA A 183 -4.54 -8.91 -1.87
N CYS A 184 -3.80 -8.58 -0.81
CA CYS A 184 -2.50 -9.18 -0.50
C CYS A 184 -2.45 -9.46 1.00
N TYR A 185 -2.42 -10.74 1.38
CA TYR A 185 -2.35 -11.16 2.76
C TYR A 185 -1.07 -11.96 2.98
N GLU A 186 -0.29 -11.54 3.96
CA GLU A 186 1.01 -12.11 4.31
C GLU A 186 1.01 -12.65 5.73
N TYR A 187 1.49 -13.87 5.89
CA TYR A 187 1.47 -14.58 7.15
C TYR A 187 2.79 -15.29 7.43
N THR A 188 3.11 -15.40 8.72
CA THR A 188 4.09 -16.35 9.23
C THR A 188 3.43 -17.28 10.23
N THR A 189 3.47 -18.59 9.98
CA THR A 189 2.94 -19.60 10.90
C THR A 189 4.09 -20.27 11.63
N PHE A 190 4.11 -20.15 12.95
CA PHE A 190 5.12 -20.71 13.84
C PHE A 190 4.63 -22.03 14.43
N PHE A 191 5.51 -23.02 14.49
CA PHE A 191 5.30 -24.34 15.09
C PHE A 191 6.31 -24.54 16.20
N GLU A 192 5.84 -24.88 17.40
CA GLU A 192 6.68 -25.22 18.55
C GLU A 192 6.31 -26.60 19.06
N GLY A 193 7.29 -27.51 19.08
CA GLY A 193 7.20 -28.87 19.49
C GLY A 193 8.18 -29.20 20.62
N LEU A 194 8.66 -30.43 20.66
CA LEU A 194 9.58 -30.94 21.68
C LEU A 194 10.82 -31.54 21.03
N ALA A 195 12.00 -31.02 21.37
CA ALA A 195 13.28 -31.57 20.93
C ALA A 195 13.53 -32.97 21.51
N GLY A 196 14.32 -33.77 20.81
CA GLY A 196 14.72 -35.09 21.24
C GLY A 196 15.78 -35.66 20.30
N HIS A 197 16.27 -36.83 20.63
CA HIS A 197 17.20 -37.55 19.76
C HIS A 197 16.45 -38.15 18.57
N SER A 198 16.92 -37.94 17.34
CA SER A 198 16.24 -38.39 16.13
C SER A 198 15.99 -39.90 16.01
N SER A 199 16.80 -40.71 16.70
CA SER A 199 16.60 -42.18 16.78
C SER A 199 15.41 -42.61 17.62
N LYS A 200 14.78 -41.66 18.34
CA LYS A 200 13.62 -41.88 19.21
C LYS A 200 12.50 -40.91 18.87
N PRO A 201 11.91 -41.00 17.67
CA PRO A 201 10.96 -40.01 17.17
C PRO A 201 9.69 -39.89 18.02
N ASP A 202 9.33 -40.92 18.77
CA ASP A 202 8.16 -40.90 19.64
C ASP A 202 8.38 -40.19 20.99
N GLU A 203 9.63 -39.89 21.36
CA GLU A 203 9.97 -39.12 22.58
C GLU A 203 9.94 -37.61 22.34
N GLY A 204 9.72 -37.14 21.09
CA GLY A 204 9.65 -35.73 20.73
C GLY A 204 8.39 -35.35 19.91
N VAL A 205 8.26 -34.07 19.61
CA VAL A 205 7.23 -33.54 18.69
C VAL A 205 7.94 -32.69 17.64
N ASN A 206 8.04 -33.20 16.42
CA ASN A 206 8.82 -32.62 15.36
C ASN A 206 8.05 -31.46 14.67
N ALA A 207 8.38 -30.22 15.02
CA ALA A 207 7.76 -29.03 14.44
C ALA A 207 7.91 -28.94 12.90
N ALA A 208 9.03 -29.45 12.34
CA ALA A 208 9.23 -29.44 10.89
C ALA A 208 8.30 -30.42 10.15
N GLU A 209 7.98 -31.57 10.74
CA GLU A 209 7.01 -32.50 10.17
C GLU A 209 5.60 -31.91 10.17
N TYR A 210 5.17 -31.23 11.24
CA TYR A 210 3.89 -30.55 11.30
C TYR A 210 3.81 -29.36 10.36
N ALA A 211 4.89 -28.58 10.25
CA ALA A 211 5.01 -27.53 9.24
C ALA A 211 4.87 -28.07 7.80
N SER A 212 5.47 -29.24 7.52
CA SER A 212 5.35 -29.91 6.22
C SER A 212 3.92 -30.34 5.91
N LYS A 213 3.18 -30.87 6.90
CA LYS A 213 1.75 -31.19 6.76
C LYS A 213 0.93 -29.92 6.46
N TYR A 214 1.21 -28.83 7.18
CA TYR A 214 0.55 -27.52 6.98
C TYR A 214 0.79 -26.97 5.57
N VAL A 215 2.04 -27.01 5.09
CA VAL A 215 2.40 -26.60 3.72
C VAL A 215 1.67 -27.47 2.68
N ASN A 216 1.59 -28.78 2.91
CA ASN A 216 0.86 -29.67 1.98
C ASN A 216 -0.63 -29.29 1.91
N LYS A 217 -1.27 -28.93 3.03
CA LYS A 217 -2.65 -28.41 3.02
C LYS A 217 -2.75 -27.10 2.26
N LEU A 218 -1.82 -26.14 2.47
CA LEU A 218 -1.78 -24.90 1.69
C LEU A 218 -1.67 -25.18 0.18
N MET A 219 -0.81 -26.11 -0.22
CA MET A 219 -0.64 -26.51 -1.62
C MET A 219 -1.91 -27.16 -2.19
N SER A 220 -2.63 -27.96 -1.40
CA SER A 220 -3.93 -28.52 -1.86
C SER A 220 -4.98 -27.43 -2.08
N LEU A 221 -5.02 -26.41 -1.23
CA LEU A 221 -5.95 -25.29 -1.36
C LEU A 221 -5.71 -24.44 -2.62
N ARG A 222 -4.53 -24.49 -3.24
CA ARG A 222 -4.30 -23.85 -4.56
C ARG A 222 -5.26 -24.39 -5.61
N SER A 223 -5.48 -25.69 -5.64
CA SER A 223 -6.40 -26.32 -6.60
C SER A 223 -7.83 -25.84 -6.38
N ASP A 224 -8.23 -25.72 -5.11
CA ASP A 224 -9.54 -25.20 -4.76
C ASP A 224 -9.71 -23.75 -5.20
N LEU A 225 -8.70 -22.89 -4.97
CA LEU A 225 -8.72 -21.49 -5.41
C LEU A 225 -8.78 -21.37 -6.94
N ILE A 226 -8.09 -22.21 -7.69
CA ILE A 226 -8.16 -22.25 -9.15
C ILE A 226 -9.59 -22.60 -9.62
N ASN A 227 -10.21 -23.58 -8.97
CA ASN A 227 -11.58 -24.01 -9.29
C ASN A 227 -12.64 -22.96 -8.93
N ARG A 228 -12.34 -22.09 -7.97
CA ARG A 228 -13.21 -20.99 -7.52
C ARG A 228 -13.09 -19.72 -8.35
N LYS A 229 -12.23 -19.71 -9.37
CA LYS A 229 -11.98 -18.52 -10.20
C LYS A 229 -13.30 -17.92 -10.72
N PRO A 230 -13.56 -16.60 -10.54
CA PRO A 230 -14.72 -15.93 -11.13
C PRO A 230 -14.69 -16.02 -12.66
N LYS A 231 -15.87 -16.19 -13.28
CA LYS A 231 -15.99 -16.30 -14.75
C LYS A 231 -15.55 -15.02 -15.48
N ASP A 232 -15.76 -13.89 -14.85
CA ASP A 232 -15.54 -12.52 -15.34
C ASP A 232 -14.34 -11.85 -14.68
N SER A 233 -13.42 -12.62 -14.10
CA SER A 233 -12.22 -12.07 -13.46
C SER A 233 -11.38 -11.29 -14.47
N ILE A 234 -11.08 -10.06 -14.12
CA ILE A 234 -10.24 -9.13 -14.91
C ILE A 234 -8.74 -9.29 -14.62
N PHE A 235 -8.38 -10.14 -13.64
CA PHE A 235 -7.00 -10.31 -13.19
C PHE A 235 -6.24 -11.39 -13.98
N THR A 236 -4.92 -11.28 -13.98
CA THR A 236 -4.01 -12.30 -14.50
C THR A 236 -3.00 -12.69 -13.40
N PRO A 237 -3.02 -13.96 -12.90
CA PRO A 237 -4.00 -15.01 -13.23
C PRO A 237 -5.40 -14.67 -12.69
N ALA A 238 -6.42 -15.25 -13.33
CA ALA A 238 -7.84 -14.96 -13.05
C ALA A 238 -8.37 -15.52 -11.73
N TYR A 239 -7.54 -16.17 -10.93
CA TYR A 239 -7.87 -16.82 -9.66
C TYR A 239 -7.03 -16.26 -8.52
N SER A 240 -7.45 -16.55 -7.29
CA SER A 240 -6.72 -16.20 -6.06
C SER A 240 -5.45 -17.04 -5.96
N THR A 241 -4.30 -16.37 -5.83
CA THR A 241 -2.99 -17.04 -5.75
C THR A 241 -2.57 -17.30 -4.30
N LEU A 242 -1.73 -18.32 -4.11
CA LEU A 242 -1.11 -18.65 -2.85
C LEU A 242 0.35 -19.03 -3.10
N SER A 243 1.27 -18.48 -2.33
CA SER A 243 2.70 -18.74 -2.43
C SER A 243 3.30 -19.09 -1.06
N ILE A 244 4.23 -20.05 -1.06
CA ILE A 244 5.06 -20.35 0.11
C ILE A 244 6.37 -19.59 -0.06
N GLY A 245 6.61 -18.60 0.81
CA GLY A 245 7.81 -17.76 0.77
C GLY A 245 9.04 -18.45 1.39
N GLY A 246 8.83 -19.39 2.34
CA GLY A 246 9.93 -20.12 2.95
C GLY A 246 9.48 -21.04 4.07
N ILE A 247 10.31 -22.05 4.36
CA ILE A 247 10.16 -22.98 5.47
C ILE A 247 11.49 -23.02 6.20
N PHE A 248 11.48 -22.69 7.48
CA PHE A 248 12.71 -22.54 8.28
C PHE A 248 12.56 -23.27 9.60
N GLY A 249 13.48 -24.18 9.93
CA GLY A 249 13.43 -24.91 11.18
C GLY A 249 14.46 -26.02 11.29
N GLY A 250 14.61 -26.55 12.52
CA GLY A 250 15.63 -27.53 12.86
C GLY A 250 17.03 -26.93 12.98
N ILE A 251 17.93 -27.65 13.67
CA ILE A 251 19.31 -27.22 13.94
C ILE A 251 20.36 -28.25 13.52
N ALA A 252 20.01 -29.54 13.50
CA ALA A 252 20.92 -30.62 13.14
C ALA A 252 20.14 -31.85 12.69
N HIS A 253 20.78 -32.72 11.90
CA HIS A 253 20.18 -33.96 11.38
C HIS A 253 19.74 -34.99 12.43
N ASN A 254 20.42 -35.01 13.58
CA ASN A 254 20.19 -35.96 14.64
C ASN A 254 19.40 -35.40 15.84
N VAL A 255 18.73 -34.23 15.64
CA VAL A 255 17.89 -33.59 16.65
C VAL A 255 16.48 -33.41 16.07
N ILE A 256 15.46 -33.82 16.82
CA ILE A 256 14.06 -33.55 16.49
C ILE A 256 13.85 -32.03 16.53
N ALA A 257 13.36 -31.46 15.45
CA ALA A 257 13.14 -30.02 15.34
C ALA A 257 12.01 -29.58 16.29
N ASP A 258 12.34 -28.82 17.32
CA ASP A 258 11.38 -28.25 18.26
C ASP A 258 10.74 -26.95 17.75
N LYS A 259 11.36 -26.30 16.76
CA LYS A 259 10.85 -25.05 16.15
C LYS A 259 10.90 -25.10 14.64
N CYS A 260 9.84 -24.62 14.03
CA CYS A 260 9.76 -24.38 12.59
C CYS A 260 8.81 -23.20 12.33
N HIS A 261 9.04 -22.46 11.24
CA HIS A 261 8.05 -21.50 10.78
C HIS A 261 7.92 -21.53 9.26
N VAL A 262 6.75 -21.12 8.79
CA VAL A 262 6.38 -21.07 7.38
C VAL A 262 5.95 -19.64 7.05
N ASN A 263 6.64 -19.01 6.09
CA ASN A 263 6.22 -17.75 5.50
C ASN A 263 5.38 -18.06 4.26
N TRP A 264 4.21 -17.43 4.17
CA TRP A 264 3.32 -17.63 3.02
C TRP A 264 2.45 -16.39 2.78
N GLU A 265 2.05 -16.21 1.52
CA GLU A 265 1.16 -15.15 1.09
C GLU A 265 0.00 -15.70 0.28
N THR A 266 -1.07 -14.93 0.21
CA THR A 266 -2.18 -15.15 -0.72
C THR A 266 -2.64 -13.83 -1.31
N ARG A 267 -3.04 -13.86 -2.58
CA ARG A 267 -3.62 -12.70 -3.27
C ARG A 267 -5.04 -13.02 -3.74
N PRO A 268 -6.02 -12.86 -2.85
CA PRO A 268 -7.43 -13.10 -3.18
C PRO A 268 -7.94 -12.14 -4.26
N VAL A 269 -8.69 -12.70 -5.23
CA VAL A 269 -9.41 -11.90 -6.26
C VAL A 269 -10.71 -11.31 -5.71
N ASN A 270 -11.22 -11.86 -4.62
CA ASN A 270 -12.41 -11.41 -3.90
C ASN A 270 -12.29 -11.74 -2.41
N LYS A 271 -13.16 -11.14 -1.59
CA LYS A 271 -13.16 -11.32 -0.13
C LYS A 271 -13.51 -12.75 0.29
N GLU A 272 -14.39 -13.42 -0.47
CA GLU A 272 -14.88 -14.76 -0.19
C GLU A 272 -13.75 -15.81 -0.26
N ASP A 273 -12.81 -15.65 -1.17
CA ASP A 273 -11.64 -16.52 -1.28
C ASP A 273 -10.68 -16.34 -0.11
N GLY A 274 -10.49 -15.09 0.34
CA GLY A 274 -9.70 -14.82 1.55
C GLY A 274 -10.28 -15.47 2.80
N ILE A 275 -11.61 -15.33 2.99
CA ILE A 275 -12.35 -15.96 4.10
C ILE A 275 -12.26 -17.49 4.00
N PHE A 276 -12.50 -18.05 2.81
CA PHE A 276 -12.41 -19.49 2.58
C PHE A 276 -11.03 -20.05 2.94
N LEU A 277 -9.98 -19.44 2.39
CA LEU A 277 -8.61 -19.90 2.60
C LEU A 277 -8.22 -19.85 4.08
N ASN A 278 -8.47 -18.71 4.74
CA ASN A 278 -8.15 -18.54 6.14
C ASN A 278 -8.94 -19.53 7.02
N GLY A 279 -10.24 -19.72 6.75
CA GLY A 279 -11.07 -20.67 7.49
C GLY A 279 -10.59 -22.12 7.37
N GLU A 280 -10.24 -22.56 6.15
CA GLU A 280 -9.74 -23.91 5.92
C GLU A 280 -8.38 -24.18 6.57
N ILE A 281 -7.47 -23.20 6.46
CA ILE A 281 -6.10 -23.40 7.02
C ILE A 281 -6.08 -23.26 8.54
N ASP A 282 -6.89 -22.40 9.13
CA ASP A 282 -6.99 -22.25 10.59
C ASP A 282 -7.59 -23.51 11.22
N LYS A 283 -8.67 -24.03 10.64
CA LYS A 283 -9.27 -25.31 11.07
C LYS A 283 -8.26 -26.49 10.97
N TYR A 284 -7.46 -26.51 9.91
CA TYR A 284 -6.43 -27.53 9.76
C TYR A 284 -5.30 -27.38 10.79
N ALA A 285 -4.88 -26.15 11.08
CA ALA A 285 -3.89 -25.87 12.13
C ALA A 285 -4.37 -26.30 13.52
N GLU A 286 -5.66 -26.09 13.86
CA GLU A 286 -6.26 -26.55 15.10
C GLU A 286 -6.21 -28.08 15.23
N ASN A 287 -6.49 -28.81 14.14
CA ASN A 287 -6.38 -30.29 14.12
C ASN A 287 -4.94 -30.73 14.34
N LEU A 288 -3.98 -30.13 13.65
CA LEU A 288 -2.55 -30.43 13.85
C LEU A 288 -2.10 -30.13 15.28
N LEU A 289 -2.53 -28.99 15.83
CA LEU A 289 -2.21 -28.63 17.22
C LEU A 289 -2.79 -29.62 18.22
N SER A 290 -3.99 -30.12 17.97
CA SER A 290 -4.60 -31.17 18.80
C SER A 290 -3.79 -32.46 18.77
N GLU A 291 -3.24 -32.86 17.60
CA GLU A 291 -2.33 -34.02 17.49
C GLU A 291 -1.01 -33.80 18.28
N MET A 292 -0.40 -32.62 18.13
CA MET A 292 0.85 -32.27 18.84
C MET A 292 0.65 -32.30 20.33
N LYS A 293 -0.43 -31.72 20.84
CA LYS A 293 -0.71 -31.66 22.30
C LYS A 293 -0.99 -33.00 22.97
N LYS A 294 -1.39 -34.02 22.21
CA LYS A 294 -1.49 -35.40 22.75
C LYS A 294 -0.14 -35.94 23.20
N LYS A 295 0.97 -35.52 22.55
CA LYS A 295 2.33 -35.93 22.87
C LYS A 295 3.05 -34.91 23.77
N TYR A 296 2.79 -33.60 23.55
CA TYR A 296 3.43 -32.51 24.28
C TYR A 296 2.40 -31.39 24.54
N PRO A 297 1.88 -31.24 25.78
CA PRO A 297 0.82 -30.26 26.11
C PRO A 297 1.18 -28.81 25.82
N ASP A 298 2.47 -28.44 25.88
CA ASP A 298 2.96 -27.10 25.66
C ASP A 298 3.21 -26.78 24.15
N ALA A 299 2.95 -27.75 23.26
CA ALA A 299 3.05 -27.51 21.82
C ALA A 299 2.18 -26.34 21.36
N SER A 300 2.66 -25.59 20.38
CA SER A 300 1.92 -24.46 19.81
C SER A 300 2.00 -24.40 18.29
N ILE A 301 0.91 -23.92 17.68
CA ILE A 301 0.85 -23.42 16.31
C ILE A 301 0.26 -22.03 16.37
N LYS A 302 1.00 -21.01 15.87
CA LYS A 302 0.56 -19.62 15.92
C LYS A 302 0.74 -18.96 14.56
N LYS A 303 -0.36 -18.52 13.96
CA LYS A 303 -0.35 -17.69 12.74
C LYS A 303 -0.20 -16.22 13.14
N LYS A 304 0.87 -15.59 12.68
CA LYS A 304 1.10 -14.14 12.80
C LYS A 304 0.70 -13.50 11.49
N ILE A 305 -0.16 -12.51 11.55
CA ILE A 305 -0.46 -11.62 10.43
C ILE A 305 0.74 -10.69 10.28
N ILE A 306 1.37 -10.69 9.11
CA ILE A 306 2.41 -9.73 8.73
C ILE A 306 1.73 -8.51 8.12
N GLY A 307 0.74 -8.75 7.24
CA GLY A 307 -0.08 -7.71 6.66
C GLY A 307 -1.29 -8.25 5.91
N GLU A 308 -2.35 -7.43 5.85
CA GLU A 308 -3.57 -7.74 5.10
C GLU A 308 -4.03 -6.47 4.36
N ILE A 309 -3.60 -6.34 3.10
CA ILE A 309 -4.07 -5.29 2.19
C ILE A 309 -5.36 -5.81 1.54
N ILE A 310 -6.45 -5.09 1.73
CA ILE A 310 -7.73 -5.46 1.12
C ILE A 310 -7.73 -5.17 -0.38
N GLY A 311 -8.49 -5.96 -1.14
CA GLY A 311 -8.61 -5.77 -2.59
C GLY A 311 -9.31 -4.47 -2.96
N PHE A 312 -8.94 -3.92 -4.08
CA PHE A 312 -9.59 -2.79 -4.73
C PHE A 312 -10.38 -3.32 -5.93
N ASN A 313 -11.69 -3.10 -5.94
CA ASN A 313 -12.58 -3.74 -6.89
C ASN A 313 -13.13 -2.74 -7.89
N ARG A 314 -13.18 -3.15 -9.17
CA ARG A 314 -13.80 -2.37 -10.25
C ARG A 314 -15.27 -2.07 -9.94
N VAL A 315 -15.65 -0.80 -10.11
CA VAL A 315 -17.03 -0.33 -10.05
C VAL A 315 -17.41 0.23 -11.41
N ASN A 316 -18.53 -0.21 -11.96
CA ASN A 316 -18.95 0.18 -13.33
C ASN A 316 -19.10 1.70 -13.45
N ASP A 317 -19.83 2.33 -12.53
CA ASP A 317 -20.09 3.79 -12.52
C ASP A 317 -19.16 4.49 -11.51
N SER A 318 -17.83 4.31 -11.68
CA SER A 318 -16.83 4.92 -10.81
C SER A 318 -16.67 6.39 -11.10
N LYS A 319 -17.18 7.24 -10.21
CA LYS A 319 -17.01 8.71 -10.29
C LYS A 319 -15.53 9.13 -10.30
N ALA A 320 -14.66 8.39 -9.64
CA ALA A 320 -13.23 8.67 -9.63
C ALA A 320 -12.61 8.40 -11.01
N CYS A 321 -12.92 7.25 -11.63
CA CYS A 321 -12.46 6.96 -12.98
C CYS A 321 -12.98 7.98 -13.99
N GLU A 322 -14.28 8.34 -13.95
CA GLU A 322 -14.88 9.35 -14.80
C GLU A 322 -14.22 10.72 -14.61
N PHE A 323 -13.95 11.08 -13.36
CA PHE A 323 -13.28 12.34 -13.04
C PHE A 323 -11.87 12.38 -13.65
N VAL A 324 -11.06 11.34 -13.45
CA VAL A 324 -9.71 11.27 -14.02
C VAL A 324 -9.76 11.21 -15.55
N SER A 325 -10.61 10.37 -16.15
CA SER A 325 -10.83 10.32 -17.61
C SER A 325 -11.17 11.68 -18.21
N SER A 326 -12.01 12.45 -17.51
CA SER A 326 -12.41 13.80 -18.00
C SER A 326 -11.27 14.83 -17.99
N ILE A 327 -10.15 14.53 -17.33
CA ILE A 327 -8.95 15.36 -17.26
C ILE A 327 -7.88 14.85 -18.23
N THR A 328 -7.62 13.54 -18.21
CA THR A 328 -6.55 12.91 -19.01
C THR A 328 -6.96 12.66 -20.45
N GLY A 329 -8.26 12.55 -20.72
CA GLY A 329 -8.80 12.10 -22.02
C GLY A 329 -8.65 10.57 -22.24
N ASP A 330 -8.08 9.85 -21.29
CA ASP A 330 -7.94 8.39 -21.32
C ASP A 330 -9.16 7.73 -20.67
N ASN A 331 -9.80 6.82 -21.40
CA ASN A 331 -10.93 6.03 -20.92
C ASN A 331 -10.57 4.56 -20.67
N SER A 332 -9.29 4.18 -20.83
CA SER A 332 -8.82 2.85 -20.49
C SER A 332 -8.90 2.64 -18.97
N ARG A 333 -9.16 1.40 -18.54
CA ARG A 333 -9.18 1.00 -17.14
C ARG A 333 -8.32 -0.23 -17.01
N GLU A 334 -7.19 -0.09 -16.35
CA GLU A 334 -6.23 -1.17 -16.17
C GLU A 334 -6.32 -1.76 -14.75
N VAL A 335 -5.68 -2.89 -14.56
CA VAL A 335 -5.54 -3.57 -13.27
C VAL A 335 -4.06 -3.77 -12.98
N VAL A 336 -3.71 -3.72 -11.69
CA VAL A 336 -2.33 -3.99 -11.24
C VAL A 336 -2.28 -5.22 -10.34
N SER A 337 -1.08 -5.80 -10.22
CA SER A 337 -0.84 -6.98 -9.40
C SER A 337 -0.37 -6.65 -7.98
N PHE A 338 0.07 -5.43 -7.74
CA PHE A 338 0.45 -4.94 -6.41
C PHE A 338 -0.78 -4.40 -5.65
N GLY A 339 -0.72 -4.43 -4.32
CA GLY A 339 -1.74 -3.86 -3.46
C GLY A 339 -1.48 -2.37 -3.23
N THR A 340 -2.51 -1.61 -2.89
CA THR A 340 -2.43 -0.21 -2.49
C THR A 340 -3.46 0.09 -1.40
N GLU A 341 -3.43 1.28 -0.82
CA GLU A 341 -4.46 1.73 0.13
C GLU A 341 -5.82 2.04 -0.51
N ALA A 342 -5.96 1.95 -1.84
CA ALA A 342 -7.19 2.33 -2.56
C ALA A 342 -8.42 1.55 -2.09
N GLY A 343 -8.28 0.24 -1.82
CA GLY A 343 -9.36 -0.59 -1.31
C GLY A 343 -9.92 -0.11 0.02
N LEU A 344 -9.08 0.46 0.89
CA LEU A 344 -9.48 0.99 2.18
C LEU A 344 -10.39 2.22 2.06
N PHE A 345 -10.09 3.14 1.15
CA PHE A 345 -10.96 4.27 0.85
C PHE A 345 -12.28 3.81 0.23
N GLN A 346 -12.23 2.85 -0.69
CA GLN A 346 -13.42 2.27 -1.31
C GLN A 346 -14.35 1.62 -0.27
N GLU A 347 -13.80 0.90 0.73
CA GLU A 347 -14.59 0.24 1.78
C GLU A 347 -15.44 1.21 2.60
N ILE A 348 -15.04 2.47 2.71
CA ILE A 348 -15.80 3.50 3.43
C ILE A 348 -16.73 4.32 2.53
N GLY A 349 -16.89 3.95 1.26
CA GLY A 349 -17.80 4.58 0.31
C GLY A 349 -17.20 5.73 -0.49
N ILE A 350 -15.89 5.96 -0.42
CA ILE A 350 -15.18 6.94 -1.22
C ILE A 350 -14.90 6.34 -2.60
N SER A 351 -15.32 7.02 -3.67
CA SER A 351 -15.01 6.62 -5.03
C SER A 351 -13.51 6.80 -5.28
N THR A 352 -12.81 5.72 -5.59
CA THR A 352 -11.35 5.70 -5.60
C THR A 352 -10.80 5.29 -6.96
N VAL A 353 -9.64 5.81 -7.30
CA VAL A 353 -8.83 5.44 -8.47
C VAL A 353 -7.36 5.52 -8.10
N VAL A 354 -6.53 4.66 -8.68
CA VAL A 354 -5.08 4.78 -8.58
C VAL A 354 -4.56 5.40 -9.86
N CYS A 355 -3.86 6.54 -9.73
CA CYS A 355 -3.31 7.30 -10.85
C CYS A 355 -2.22 8.25 -10.35
N GLY A 356 -0.99 8.00 -10.75
CA GLY A 356 0.14 8.83 -10.34
C GLY A 356 1.32 8.75 -11.32
N PRO A 357 2.32 9.64 -11.15
CA PRO A 357 3.46 9.75 -12.03
C PRO A 357 4.51 8.67 -11.76
N GLY A 358 5.25 8.32 -12.80
CA GLY A 358 6.30 7.31 -12.74
C GLY A 358 5.81 5.93 -13.11
N SER A 359 6.75 5.00 -13.23
CA SER A 359 6.48 3.61 -13.60
C SER A 359 6.83 2.68 -12.45
N ILE A 360 5.91 1.78 -12.11
CA ILE A 360 6.11 0.74 -11.08
C ILE A 360 7.36 -0.12 -11.37
N GLU A 361 7.79 -0.18 -12.62
CA GLU A 361 9.02 -0.86 -12.99
C GLU A 361 10.30 -0.26 -12.39
N GLN A 362 10.22 0.96 -11.82
CA GLN A 362 11.34 1.60 -11.13
C GLN A 362 11.27 1.44 -9.61
N ALA A 363 10.10 1.10 -9.07
CA ALA A 363 9.90 0.89 -7.64
C ALA A 363 10.80 -0.23 -7.10
N HIS A 364 11.26 -0.08 -5.85
CA HIS A 364 12.04 -1.07 -5.09
C HIS A 364 13.41 -1.43 -5.69
N LYS A 365 13.79 -0.84 -6.82
CA LYS A 365 15.08 -1.10 -7.47
C LYS A 365 16.21 -0.23 -6.89
N ILE A 366 17.45 -0.66 -7.16
CA ILE A 366 18.66 0.16 -7.01
C ILE A 366 18.58 1.28 -8.05
N ASP A 367 19.06 2.47 -7.69
CA ASP A 367 19.03 3.65 -8.56
C ASP A 367 17.60 3.97 -9.05
N GLU A 368 16.63 3.84 -8.16
CA GLU A 368 15.25 4.27 -8.41
C GLU A 368 15.23 5.71 -8.91
N PHE A 369 14.42 5.96 -9.94
CA PHE A 369 14.26 7.28 -10.52
C PHE A 369 12.82 7.56 -10.96
N ILE A 370 12.50 8.84 -11.09
CA ILE A 370 11.33 9.30 -11.80
C ILE A 370 11.76 10.17 -12.99
N GLU A 371 11.14 9.99 -14.15
CA GLU A 371 11.36 10.87 -15.28
C GLU A 371 10.76 12.27 -15.01
N LEU A 372 11.48 13.32 -15.36
CA LEU A 372 11.00 14.70 -15.21
C LEU A 372 9.73 14.96 -16.04
N SER A 373 9.54 14.20 -17.12
CA SER A 373 8.33 14.21 -17.94
C SER A 373 7.11 13.74 -17.15
N GLU A 374 7.25 12.74 -16.24
CA GLU A 374 6.16 12.24 -15.40
C GLU A 374 5.73 13.29 -14.36
N ILE A 375 6.68 14.00 -13.75
CA ILE A 375 6.38 15.14 -12.88
C ILE A 375 5.57 16.20 -13.61
N LYS A 376 5.95 16.51 -14.86
CA LYS A 376 5.21 17.48 -15.71
C LYS A 376 3.80 16.97 -16.04
N LYS A 377 3.62 15.68 -16.34
CA LYS A 377 2.30 15.07 -16.55
C LYS A 377 1.42 15.20 -15.31
N CYS A 378 1.97 14.87 -14.12
CA CYS A 378 1.25 14.99 -12.85
C CYS A 378 0.82 16.43 -12.56
N LEU A 379 1.69 17.41 -12.76
CA LEU A 379 1.33 18.82 -12.58
C LEU A 379 0.24 19.28 -13.58
N THR A 380 0.29 18.78 -14.83
CA THR A 380 -0.78 19.04 -15.83
C THR A 380 -2.11 18.43 -15.38
N PHE A 381 -2.06 17.22 -14.83
CA PHE A 381 -3.23 16.56 -14.27
C PHE A 381 -3.81 17.35 -13.09
N LEU A 382 -2.98 17.83 -12.16
CA LEU A 382 -3.42 18.65 -11.01
C LEU A 382 -4.03 20.00 -11.46
N GLU A 383 -3.54 20.58 -12.56
CA GLU A 383 -4.20 21.75 -13.16
C GLU A 383 -5.62 21.39 -13.62
N GLY A 384 -5.82 20.25 -14.27
CA GLY A 384 -7.16 19.75 -14.62
C GLY A 384 -8.04 19.49 -13.39
N VAL A 385 -7.47 18.96 -12.30
CA VAL A 385 -8.19 18.82 -11.01
C VAL A 385 -8.66 20.18 -10.51
N LYS A 386 -7.81 21.20 -10.57
CA LYS A 386 -8.18 22.59 -10.20
C LYS A 386 -9.31 23.11 -11.08
N GLU A 387 -9.19 23.00 -12.41
CA GLU A 387 -10.21 23.48 -13.35
C GLU A 387 -11.59 22.87 -13.07
N LYS A 388 -11.65 21.57 -12.73
CA LYS A 388 -12.88 20.87 -12.33
C LYS A 388 -13.38 21.21 -10.93
N SER A 389 -12.54 21.86 -10.12
CA SER A 389 -12.81 22.17 -8.70
C SER A 389 -13.06 23.65 -8.41
N VAL A 390 -13.01 24.51 -9.40
CA VAL A 390 -13.34 25.95 -9.24
C VAL A 390 -14.75 26.28 -9.72
N VAL A 391 -15.24 27.42 -9.26
CA VAL A 391 -16.45 28.05 -9.83
C VAL A 391 -16.00 28.94 -10.99
N ASN A 392 -16.58 28.74 -12.15
CA ASN A 392 -16.44 29.67 -13.29
C ASN A 392 -17.10 30.99 -12.99
#